data_416a58c1ab46ecf6e2d0c5e83df8fd7d
#
_entry.id   416a58c1ab46ecf6e2d0c5e83df8fd7d
#
_cell.length_a   1.000
_cell.length_b   1.000
_cell.length_c   1.000
_cell.angle_alpha   90.00
_cell.angle_beta   90.00
_cell.angle_gamma   90.00
#
_symmetry.space_group_name_H-M   'P 1'
#
loop_
_entity.id
_entity.type
_entity.pdbx_description
1 polymer ?
#
loop_
_entity_poly.entity_id
_entity_poly.type
_entity_poly.pdbx_seq_one_letter_code
_entity_poly.pdbx_strand_id
1 'polypeptide(L)'
;MAQLTGRRIDAAPAGSRPFTAQEYAARIAATRALMAERGVDALCLVGPENIYYLAGLDHQGHFAFTMLVMPMDGEPRLVTRAMERETVTAQVPDCAHVPFADGASPADAAARAVHDLTAHGATVAFELASMSLPVTVWRELGEKLSDRHLIDSSGLVESVRELKSPAEIGYVRDAAAISDRAAQAAVEAARPGVNERDVAAAVYDAMIRAGGEYPGFVPLVRSRETLLQEHVTWRDHVVTLGDALFVELAGVVARYHAPTSRMIYLGDAPAGTDLAANIACDGLEAVRLALRPGTTAGEVYAAWQHVVDDGLGHSHYRRHHCGYMTGIGFPPSWVGGSSVVGLRQGSDLEIRAGMVFHVLSWILGQQLADYVISDTVLVTTDGGEILTTTDRTPIIKH
;
A
#
# COMPACT_ATOMS: atom_id res chain seq x y z
N MET A 1 -10.83 -26.31 19.47
CA MET A 1 -10.31 -25.07 20.07
C MET A 1 -8.80 -25.19 20.18
N ALA A 2 -8.06 -24.82 19.12
CA ALA A 2 -6.62 -24.65 19.18
C ALA A 2 -6.36 -23.25 19.73
N GLN A 3 -5.73 -23.16 20.89
CA GLN A 3 -5.26 -21.89 21.44
C GLN A 3 -4.24 -21.32 20.44
N LEU A 4 -4.66 -20.32 19.68
CA LEU A 4 -3.75 -19.42 18.97
C LEU A 4 -2.97 -18.63 20.04
N THR A 5 -1.89 -19.20 20.55
CA THR A 5 -0.90 -18.50 21.36
C THR A 5 -0.22 -17.48 20.42
N GLY A 6 -0.91 -16.36 20.21
CA GLY A 6 -0.43 -15.29 19.39
C GLY A 6 0.81 -14.68 20.01
N ARG A 7 1.98 -14.92 19.42
CA ARG A 7 3.16 -14.12 19.67
C ARG A 7 2.77 -12.67 19.42
N ARG A 8 2.84 -11.82 20.45
CA ARG A 8 2.72 -10.37 20.29
C ARG A 8 3.89 -9.98 19.39
N ILE A 9 3.62 -9.29 18.30
CA ILE A 9 4.70 -8.76 17.48
C ILE A 9 5.35 -7.69 18.34
N ASP A 10 6.61 -7.91 18.74
CA ASP A 10 7.36 -6.93 19.50
C ASP A 10 7.60 -5.73 18.58
N ALA A 11 6.82 -4.68 18.76
CA ALA A 11 7.05 -3.41 18.09
C ALA A 11 8.48 -2.97 18.37
N ALA A 12 9.17 -2.44 17.35
CA ALA A 12 10.47 -1.85 17.54
C ALA A 12 10.41 -0.81 18.70
N PRO A 13 11.43 -0.72 19.56
CA PRO A 13 11.43 0.29 20.63
C PRO A 13 11.13 1.66 20.07
N ALA A 14 10.35 2.47 20.80
CA ALA A 14 10.03 3.83 20.39
C ALA A 14 11.32 4.60 20.06
N GLY A 15 11.42 5.16 18.87
CA GLY A 15 12.60 5.87 18.38
C GLY A 15 13.66 4.99 17.69
N SER A 16 13.48 3.66 17.59
CA SER A 16 14.36 2.82 16.77
C SER A 16 13.85 2.77 15.33
N ARG A 17 14.77 2.91 14.39
CA ARG A 17 14.47 2.67 12.96
C ARG A 17 14.07 1.21 12.73
N PRO A 18 13.09 0.92 11.86
CA PRO A 18 12.64 -0.44 11.60
C PRO A 18 13.70 -1.30 10.88
N PHE A 19 14.68 -0.67 10.24
CA PHE A 19 15.72 -1.35 9.49
C PHE A 19 17.13 -1.01 10.01
N THR A 20 18.08 -1.88 9.69
CA THR A 20 19.49 -1.65 10.03
C THR A 20 20.10 -0.50 9.19
N ALA A 21 21.16 0.11 9.68
CA ALA A 21 21.91 1.11 8.91
C ALA A 21 22.42 0.55 7.57
N GLN A 22 22.77 -0.75 7.54
CA GLN A 22 23.20 -1.43 6.30
C GLN A 22 22.07 -1.53 5.27
N GLU A 23 20.84 -1.79 5.70
CA GLU A 23 19.66 -1.83 4.82
C GLU A 23 19.40 -0.45 4.20
N TYR A 24 19.41 0.62 5.00
CA TYR A 24 19.27 2.00 4.49
C TYR A 24 20.41 2.36 3.52
N ALA A 25 21.64 2.01 3.85
CA ALA A 25 22.78 2.25 2.97
C ALA A 25 22.63 1.53 1.62
N ALA A 26 22.14 0.29 1.60
CA ALA A 26 21.89 -0.46 0.37
C ALA A 26 20.78 0.20 -0.49
N ARG A 27 19.70 0.67 0.13
CA ARG A 27 18.59 1.38 -0.56
C ARG A 27 19.07 2.69 -1.18
N ILE A 28 19.86 3.47 -0.44
CA ILE A 28 20.47 4.72 -0.93
C ILE A 28 21.43 4.42 -2.09
N ALA A 29 22.28 3.40 -1.97
CA ALA A 29 23.21 3.01 -3.03
C ALA A 29 22.48 2.59 -4.31
N ALA A 30 21.43 1.77 -4.21
CA ALA A 30 20.61 1.36 -5.36
C ALA A 30 19.91 2.57 -6.02
N THR A 31 19.38 3.49 -5.23
CA THR A 31 18.77 4.73 -5.75
C THR A 31 19.79 5.60 -6.46
N ARG A 32 21.00 5.78 -5.87
CA ARG A 32 22.09 6.55 -6.48
C ARG A 32 22.60 5.93 -7.78
N ALA A 33 22.60 4.61 -7.89
CA ALA A 33 22.93 3.93 -9.14
C ALA A 33 21.97 4.33 -10.27
N LEU A 34 20.66 4.34 -10.00
CA LEU A 34 19.65 4.80 -10.98
C LEU A 34 19.74 6.30 -11.27
N MET A 35 20.10 7.12 -10.28
CA MET A 35 20.39 8.54 -10.51
C MET A 35 21.55 8.72 -11.46
N ALA A 36 22.66 7.96 -11.27
CA ALA A 36 23.83 8.00 -12.15
C ALA A 36 23.49 7.60 -13.59
N GLU A 37 22.71 6.53 -13.78
CA GLU A 37 22.24 6.07 -15.09
C GLU A 37 21.43 7.14 -15.83
N ARG A 38 20.70 7.99 -15.08
CA ARG A 38 19.85 9.05 -15.63
C ARG A 38 20.52 10.43 -15.66
N GLY A 39 21.76 10.54 -15.22
CA GLY A 39 22.50 11.81 -15.15
C GLY A 39 21.88 12.81 -14.17
N VAL A 40 21.36 12.34 -13.02
CA VAL A 40 20.73 13.14 -11.98
C VAL A 40 21.73 13.47 -10.89
N ASP A 41 21.97 14.75 -10.62
CA ASP A 41 22.88 15.22 -9.57
C ASP A 41 22.23 15.26 -8.19
N ALA A 42 20.92 15.55 -8.13
CA ALA A 42 20.14 15.50 -6.89
C ALA A 42 18.71 15.04 -7.16
N LEU A 43 18.16 14.25 -6.24
CA LEU A 43 16.80 13.72 -6.28
C LEU A 43 15.98 14.34 -5.16
N CYS A 44 14.87 14.99 -5.51
CA CYS A 44 13.91 15.63 -4.60
C CYS A 44 12.66 14.78 -4.47
N LEU A 45 12.51 14.12 -3.32
CA LEU A 45 11.43 13.21 -3.01
C LEU A 45 10.41 13.89 -2.10
N VAL A 46 9.14 13.82 -2.46
CA VAL A 46 8.02 14.39 -1.68
C VAL A 46 6.99 13.32 -1.29
N GLY A 47 7.03 12.15 -1.91
CA GLY A 47 6.21 11.01 -1.54
C GLY A 47 6.61 10.47 -0.16
N PRO A 48 5.67 10.40 0.80
CA PRO A 48 5.97 9.93 2.16
C PRO A 48 6.56 8.53 2.17
N GLU A 49 6.11 7.65 1.28
CA GLU A 49 6.60 6.28 1.14
C GLU A 49 8.07 6.23 0.75
N ASN A 50 8.48 7.10 -0.19
CA ASN A 50 9.86 7.17 -0.66
C ASN A 50 10.79 7.82 0.37
N ILE A 51 10.30 8.84 1.08
CA ILE A 51 11.00 9.46 2.21
C ILE A 51 11.20 8.44 3.34
N TYR A 52 10.15 7.69 3.70
CA TYR A 52 10.24 6.63 4.70
C TYR A 52 11.22 5.52 4.27
N TYR A 53 11.14 5.07 3.00
CA TYR A 53 11.99 4.01 2.48
C TYR A 53 13.48 4.33 2.58
N LEU A 54 13.86 5.57 2.27
CA LEU A 54 15.27 5.99 2.21
C LEU A 54 15.78 6.59 3.52
N ALA A 55 14.92 7.26 4.28
CA ALA A 55 15.34 7.98 5.49
C ALA A 55 14.73 7.44 6.79
N GLY A 56 13.61 6.72 6.71
CA GLY A 56 12.93 6.16 7.90
C GLY A 56 12.01 7.14 8.61
N LEU A 57 11.65 8.28 8.01
CA LEU A 57 10.75 9.24 8.62
C LEU A 57 9.31 8.67 8.68
N ASP A 58 8.85 8.33 9.87
CA ASP A 58 7.49 7.87 10.14
C ASP A 58 6.75 8.89 11.03
N HIS A 59 5.95 9.71 10.41
CA HIS A 59 5.11 10.70 11.10
C HIS A 59 3.84 10.99 10.28
N GLN A 60 2.85 11.59 10.91
CA GLN A 60 1.63 12.02 10.22
C GLN A 60 1.73 13.44 9.64
N GLY A 61 2.86 14.11 9.81
CA GLY A 61 3.10 15.48 9.36
C GLY A 61 3.16 15.66 7.83
N HIS A 62 3.06 14.57 7.05
CA HIS A 62 3.03 14.59 5.59
C HIS A 62 1.82 15.32 4.98
N PHE A 63 0.80 15.71 5.77
CA PHE A 63 -0.24 16.64 5.30
C PHE A 63 0.31 18.03 4.97
N ALA A 64 1.47 18.38 5.52
CA ALA A 64 2.25 19.57 5.16
C ALA A 64 3.42 19.18 4.26
N PHE A 65 3.91 20.15 3.48
CA PHE A 65 5.04 19.91 2.58
C PHE A 65 6.24 19.34 3.32
N THR A 66 6.72 18.21 2.82
CA THR A 66 7.93 17.52 3.27
C THR A 66 8.73 17.12 2.04
N MET A 67 10.05 17.34 2.05
CA MET A 67 10.90 16.97 0.91
C MET A 67 12.26 16.45 1.39
N LEU A 68 12.63 15.28 0.90
CA LEU A 68 13.99 14.76 1.05
C LEU A 68 14.79 15.13 -0.22
N VAL A 69 15.89 15.86 -0.05
CA VAL A 69 16.85 16.15 -1.12
C VAL A 69 18.03 15.21 -0.95
N MET A 70 18.21 14.29 -1.88
CA MET A 70 19.29 13.31 -1.88
C MET A 70 20.29 13.66 -2.98
N PRO A 71 21.53 14.04 -2.64
CA PRO A 71 22.60 14.26 -3.62
C PRO A 71 23.20 12.94 -4.08
N MET A 72 23.91 12.97 -5.20
CA MET A 72 24.75 11.85 -5.67
C MET A 72 25.77 11.42 -4.62
N ASP A 73 26.38 12.39 -3.94
CA ASP A 73 27.35 12.17 -2.87
C ASP A 73 27.04 13.01 -1.66
N GLY A 74 27.40 12.50 -0.47
CA GLY A 74 27.22 13.21 0.79
C GLY A 74 25.87 12.96 1.45
N GLU A 75 25.56 13.81 2.42
CA GLU A 75 24.44 13.68 3.35
C GLU A 75 23.16 14.30 2.79
N PRO A 76 22.02 13.59 2.82
CA PRO A 76 20.75 14.16 2.40
C PRO A 76 20.30 15.35 3.27
N ARG A 77 19.39 16.16 2.71
CA ARG A 77 18.69 17.24 3.44
C ARG A 77 17.21 16.90 3.55
N LEU A 78 16.66 17.09 4.74
CA LEU A 78 15.23 16.88 4.97
C LEU A 78 14.54 18.22 5.28
N VAL A 79 13.69 18.65 4.37
CA VAL A 79 12.90 19.88 4.48
C VAL A 79 11.55 19.56 5.10
N THR A 80 11.27 20.14 6.27
CA THR A 80 9.98 20.00 6.97
C THR A 80 9.63 21.29 7.72
N ARG A 81 8.42 21.34 8.28
CA ARG A 81 8.05 22.39 9.22
C ARG A 81 9.01 22.41 10.42
N ALA A 82 9.29 23.59 10.96
CA ALA A 82 10.21 23.75 12.09
C ALA A 82 9.75 22.99 13.35
N MET A 83 8.46 22.81 13.54
CA MET A 83 7.89 22.05 14.65
C MET A 83 8.26 20.56 14.62
N GLU A 84 8.62 20.00 13.47
CA GLU A 84 9.01 18.59 13.33
C GLU A 84 10.46 18.31 13.76
N ARG A 85 11.20 19.31 14.27
CA ARG A 85 12.61 19.21 14.62
C ARG A 85 12.93 18.00 15.51
N GLU A 86 12.16 17.79 16.58
CA GLU A 86 12.40 16.69 17.51
C GLU A 86 12.15 15.34 16.86
N THR A 87 11.10 15.23 16.03
CA THR A 87 10.78 14.01 15.26
C THR A 87 11.92 13.69 14.29
N VAL A 88 12.38 14.69 13.53
CA VAL A 88 13.48 14.52 12.56
C VAL A 88 14.76 14.11 13.27
N THR A 89 15.11 14.79 14.37
CA THR A 89 16.33 14.49 15.14
C THR A 89 16.31 13.05 15.68
N ALA A 90 15.15 12.59 16.15
CA ALA A 90 15.02 11.26 16.72
C ALA A 90 15.00 10.14 15.67
N GLN A 91 14.31 10.35 14.54
CA GLN A 91 14.05 9.29 13.56
C GLN A 91 15.05 9.29 12.39
N VAL A 92 15.58 10.45 12.00
CA VAL A 92 16.37 10.64 10.77
C VAL A 92 17.70 11.34 11.06
N PRO A 93 18.53 10.82 11.98
CA PRO A 93 19.77 11.47 12.41
C PRO A 93 20.82 11.64 11.30
N ASP A 94 20.69 10.87 10.20
CA ASP A 94 21.61 10.88 9.06
C ASP A 94 21.21 11.90 7.98
N CYS A 95 20.20 12.76 8.24
CA CYS A 95 19.77 13.82 7.33
C CYS A 95 19.85 15.17 8.04
N ALA A 96 20.50 16.16 7.44
CA ALA A 96 20.46 17.50 8.00
C ALA A 96 19.07 18.13 7.81
N HIS A 97 18.47 18.61 8.88
CA HIS A 97 17.16 19.24 8.88
C HIS A 97 17.21 20.67 8.35
N VAL A 98 16.41 20.96 7.33
CA VAL A 98 16.22 22.31 6.76
C VAL A 98 14.79 22.78 7.07
N PRO A 99 14.58 23.43 8.22
CA PRO A 99 13.24 23.81 8.65
C PRO A 99 12.69 25.02 7.91
N PHE A 100 11.34 25.08 7.80
CA PHE A 100 10.60 26.29 7.47
C PHE A 100 9.56 26.61 8.56
N ALA A 101 9.31 27.89 8.78
CA ALA A 101 8.32 28.34 9.76
C ALA A 101 6.90 28.25 9.18
N ASP A 102 5.90 28.09 10.06
CA ASP A 102 4.50 28.20 9.65
C ASP A 102 4.23 29.60 9.07
N GLY A 103 3.56 29.63 7.91
CA GLY A 103 3.30 30.86 7.17
C GLY A 103 4.43 31.31 6.22
N ALA A 104 5.62 30.68 6.28
CA ALA A 104 6.65 30.87 5.27
C ALA A 104 6.44 29.94 4.08
N SER A 105 6.92 30.34 2.89
CA SER A 105 6.91 29.44 1.74
C SER A 105 7.86 28.26 1.97
N PRO A 106 7.41 27.02 1.88
CA PRO A 106 8.29 25.86 1.95
C PRO A 106 9.28 25.80 0.78
N ALA A 107 8.97 26.45 -0.35
CA ALA A 107 9.83 26.50 -1.52
C ALA A 107 11.16 27.24 -1.24
N ASP A 108 11.18 28.20 -0.29
CA ASP A 108 12.42 28.88 0.11
C ASP A 108 13.39 27.92 0.80
N ALA A 109 12.89 27.09 1.71
CA ALA A 109 13.71 26.08 2.40
C ALA A 109 14.14 24.97 1.44
N ALA A 110 13.23 24.53 0.57
CA ALA A 110 13.49 23.51 -0.44
C ALA A 110 14.55 23.97 -1.44
N ALA A 111 14.45 25.20 -1.96
CA ALA A 111 15.45 25.75 -2.87
C ALA A 111 16.82 25.89 -2.21
N ARG A 112 16.88 26.38 -0.94
CA ARG A 112 18.15 26.39 -0.18
C ARG A 112 18.77 25.00 -0.06
N ALA A 113 17.97 23.98 0.29
CA ALA A 113 18.46 22.60 0.40
C ALA A 113 19.05 22.09 -0.92
N VAL A 114 18.44 22.42 -2.06
CA VAL A 114 18.96 22.06 -3.38
C VAL A 114 20.23 22.84 -3.71
N HIS A 115 20.25 24.15 -3.49
CA HIS A 115 21.44 24.99 -3.76
C HIS A 115 22.65 24.57 -2.92
N ASP A 116 22.44 24.18 -1.66
CA ASP A 116 23.52 23.71 -0.76
C ASP A 116 24.16 22.41 -1.26
N LEU A 117 23.45 21.61 -2.06
CA LEU A 117 23.86 20.28 -2.49
C LEU A 117 24.25 20.19 -3.96
N THR A 118 23.95 21.22 -4.76
CA THR A 118 24.15 21.15 -6.21
C THR A 118 24.86 22.38 -6.76
N ALA A 119 25.65 22.21 -7.81
CA ALA A 119 26.28 23.31 -8.54
C ALA A 119 25.30 23.95 -9.55
N HIS A 120 25.63 25.15 -10.02
CA HIS A 120 24.94 25.78 -11.15
C HIS A 120 24.91 24.87 -12.37
N GLY A 121 23.75 24.75 -13.05
CA GLY A 121 23.57 23.87 -14.21
C GLY A 121 23.34 22.40 -13.88
N ALA A 122 23.31 22.02 -12.58
CA ALA A 122 23.05 20.65 -12.17
C ALA A 122 21.65 20.16 -12.59
N THR A 123 21.53 18.88 -12.85
CA THR A 123 20.25 18.21 -13.11
C THR A 123 19.60 17.79 -11.79
N VAL A 124 18.45 18.38 -11.49
CA VAL A 124 17.67 18.12 -10.26
C VAL A 124 16.35 17.47 -10.64
N ALA A 125 16.12 16.28 -10.13
CA ALA A 125 14.96 15.48 -10.45
C ALA A 125 13.91 15.52 -9.33
N PHE A 126 12.63 15.65 -9.69
CA PHE A 126 11.50 15.74 -8.78
C PHE A 126 10.46 14.66 -9.06
N GLU A 127 9.73 14.24 -8.03
CA GLU A 127 8.56 13.36 -8.16
C GLU A 127 7.33 14.17 -8.63
N LEU A 128 7.27 14.52 -9.91
CA LEU A 128 6.22 15.40 -10.44
C LEU A 128 4.83 14.75 -10.44
N ALA A 129 4.74 13.42 -10.47
CA ALA A 129 3.48 12.69 -10.35
C ALA A 129 2.98 12.56 -8.90
N SER A 130 3.76 13.00 -7.89
CA SER A 130 3.37 12.86 -6.50
C SER A 130 2.25 13.85 -6.13
N MET A 131 1.18 13.32 -5.49
CA MET A 131 0.11 14.14 -4.90
C MET A 131 0.61 15.02 -3.73
N SER A 132 1.79 14.73 -3.18
CA SER A 132 2.41 15.50 -2.10
C SER A 132 3.20 16.71 -2.58
N LEU A 133 3.27 16.99 -3.88
CA LEU A 133 3.89 18.17 -4.46
C LEU A 133 2.82 19.21 -4.83
N PRO A 134 2.55 20.24 -4.01
CA PRO A 134 1.60 21.28 -4.35
C PRO A 134 2.07 22.07 -5.58
N VAL A 135 1.16 22.34 -6.52
CA VAL A 135 1.48 23.10 -7.75
C VAL A 135 2.06 24.48 -7.45
N THR A 136 1.62 25.13 -6.38
CA THR A 136 2.16 26.43 -5.96
C THR A 136 3.63 26.33 -5.57
N VAL A 137 3.99 25.31 -4.77
CA VAL A 137 5.38 25.06 -4.37
C VAL A 137 6.24 24.72 -5.58
N TRP A 138 5.72 23.88 -6.49
CA TRP A 138 6.44 23.54 -7.72
C TRP A 138 6.75 24.76 -8.60
N ARG A 139 5.79 25.68 -8.76
CA ARG A 139 6.02 26.93 -9.52
C ARG A 139 7.10 27.80 -8.89
N GLU A 140 7.02 28.01 -7.57
CA GLU A 140 8.02 28.79 -6.85
C GLU A 140 9.42 28.15 -6.93
N LEU A 141 9.51 26.81 -6.86
CA LEU A 141 10.76 26.08 -7.06
C LEU A 141 11.32 26.28 -8.47
N GLY A 142 10.47 26.24 -9.51
CA GLY A 142 10.90 26.51 -10.87
C GLY A 142 11.52 27.92 -11.07
N GLU A 143 10.98 28.92 -10.38
CA GLU A 143 11.56 30.27 -10.38
C GLU A 143 12.88 30.35 -9.61
N LYS A 144 12.92 29.77 -8.40
CA LYS A 144 14.07 29.79 -7.49
C LYS A 144 15.26 28.94 -7.97
N LEU A 145 14.99 27.90 -8.73
CA LEU A 145 15.96 26.95 -9.28
C LEU A 145 16.15 27.10 -10.79
N SER A 146 15.86 28.31 -11.32
CA SER A 146 15.96 28.62 -12.76
C SER A 146 17.36 28.42 -13.36
N ASP A 147 18.38 28.29 -12.52
CA ASP A 147 19.77 27.99 -12.88
C ASP A 147 20.11 26.48 -12.79
N ARG A 148 19.10 25.60 -12.62
CA ARG A 148 19.20 24.13 -12.62
C ARG A 148 18.38 23.55 -13.77
N HIS A 149 18.70 22.31 -14.16
CA HIS A 149 17.88 21.52 -15.10
C HIS A 149 16.91 20.68 -14.30
N LEU A 150 15.62 21.11 -14.27
CA LEU A 150 14.59 20.38 -13.53
C LEU A 150 13.94 19.33 -14.41
N ILE A 151 13.92 18.06 -13.94
CA ILE A 151 13.35 16.93 -14.66
C ILE A 151 12.39 16.12 -13.77
N ASP A 152 11.58 15.27 -14.39
CA ASP A 152 10.72 14.30 -13.69
C ASP A 152 11.50 13.02 -13.36
N SER A 153 11.38 12.57 -12.12
CA SER A 153 11.92 11.29 -11.64
C SER A 153 10.85 10.36 -11.06
N SER A 154 9.59 10.63 -11.35
CA SER A 154 8.49 9.79 -10.88
C SER A 154 8.72 8.33 -11.26
N GLY A 155 8.57 7.41 -10.30
CA GLY A 155 8.83 5.99 -10.48
C GLY A 155 10.28 5.54 -10.24
N LEU A 156 11.24 6.45 -10.01
CA LEU A 156 12.64 6.06 -9.81
C LEU A 156 12.82 5.27 -8.50
N VAL A 157 12.36 5.77 -7.37
CA VAL A 157 12.47 5.07 -6.08
C VAL A 157 11.48 3.92 -6.01
N GLU A 158 10.31 4.07 -6.59
CA GLU A 158 9.32 2.99 -6.69
C GLU A 158 9.90 1.75 -7.36
N SER A 159 10.73 1.89 -8.41
CA SER A 159 11.37 0.75 -9.08
C SER A 159 12.36 0.01 -8.17
N VAL A 160 13.02 0.70 -7.22
CA VAL A 160 13.84 0.06 -6.19
C VAL A 160 12.98 -0.68 -5.17
N ARG A 161 11.83 -0.10 -4.78
CA ARG A 161 10.90 -0.64 -3.77
C ARG A 161 10.05 -1.81 -4.28
N GLU A 162 9.98 -2.03 -5.59
CA GLU A 162 9.23 -3.15 -6.19
C GLU A 162 9.65 -4.49 -5.60
N LEU A 163 10.95 -4.71 -5.43
CA LEU A 163 11.51 -5.93 -4.89
C LEU A 163 11.79 -5.78 -3.41
N LYS A 164 11.02 -6.49 -2.59
CA LYS A 164 11.16 -6.45 -1.13
C LYS A 164 12.37 -7.26 -0.68
N SER A 165 13.17 -6.67 0.19
CA SER A 165 14.25 -7.38 0.88
C SER A 165 13.69 -8.44 1.83
N PRO A 166 14.52 -9.40 2.31
CA PRO A 166 14.07 -10.36 3.31
C PRO A 166 13.50 -9.72 4.59
N ALA A 167 14.03 -8.56 5.01
CA ALA A 167 13.51 -7.83 6.17
C ALA A 167 12.12 -7.24 5.89
N GLU A 168 11.92 -6.64 4.72
CA GLU A 168 10.64 -6.11 4.26
C GLU A 168 9.59 -7.22 4.14
N ILE A 169 9.95 -8.39 3.59
CA ILE A 169 9.07 -9.57 3.52
C ILE A 169 8.67 -10.03 4.92
N GLY A 170 9.58 -9.97 5.90
CA GLY A 170 9.26 -10.25 7.29
C GLY A 170 8.12 -9.36 7.81
N TYR A 171 8.19 -8.05 7.59
CA TYR A 171 7.13 -7.11 7.99
C TYR A 171 5.81 -7.34 7.24
N VAL A 172 5.86 -7.69 5.95
CA VAL A 172 4.64 -8.04 5.20
C VAL A 172 3.97 -9.29 5.79
N ARG A 173 4.74 -10.30 6.19
CA ARG A 173 4.20 -11.52 6.84
C ARG A 173 3.58 -11.21 8.20
N ASP A 174 4.23 -10.37 9.00
CA ASP A 174 3.68 -9.91 10.28
C ASP A 174 2.39 -9.10 10.07
N ALA A 175 2.37 -8.22 9.08
CA ALA A 175 1.18 -7.47 8.70
C ALA A 175 0.03 -8.40 8.24
N ALA A 176 0.33 -9.47 7.48
CA ALA A 176 -0.66 -10.45 7.05
C ALA A 176 -1.27 -11.20 8.24
N ALA A 177 -0.48 -11.57 9.25
CA ALA A 177 -0.98 -12.18 10.47
C ALA A 177 -1.91 -11.24 11.26
N ILE A 178 -1.66 -9.93 11.23
CA ILE A 178 -2.56 -8.91 11.81
C ILE A 178 -3.85 -8.80 10.99
N SER A 179 -3.76 -8.83 9.66
CA SER A 179 -4.92 -8.80 8.78
C SER A 179 -5.86 -9.98 9.05
N ASP A 180 -5.32 -11.18 9.20
CA ASP A 180 -6.12 -12.37 9.51
C ASP A 180 -6.86 -12.24 10.86
N ARG A 181 -6.20 -11.72 11.90
CA ARG A 181 -6.84 -11.47 13.19
C ARG A 181 -7.96 -10.43 13.10
N ALA A 182 -7.72 -9.38 12.34
CA ALA A 182 -8.71 -8.32 12.14
C ALA A 182 -9.90 -8.80 11.31
N ALA A 183 -9.67 -9.60 10.27
CA ALA A 183 -10.72 -10.24 9.48
C ALA A 183 -11.56 -11.21 10.35
N GLN A 184 -10.91 -12.00 11.20
CA GLN A 184 -11.60 -12.86 12.16
C GLN A 184 -12.46 -12.05 13.15
N ALA A 185 -11.95 -10.92 13.65
CA ALA A 185 -12.72 -10.03 14.54
C ALA A 185 -13.95 -9.44 13.84
N ALA A 186 -13.84 -9.08 12.55
CA ALA A 186 -14.99 -8.66 11.75
C ALA A 186 -16.04 -9.77 11.65
N VAL A 187 -15.63 -11.01 11.38
CA VAL A 187 -16.52 -12.18 11.31
C VAL A 187 -17.22 -12.43 12.66
N GLU A 188 -16.48 -12.31 13.76
CA GLU A 188 -17.05 -12.49 15.12
C GLU A 188 -18.05 -11.39 15.49
N ALA A 189 -17.75 -10.14 15.12
CA ALA A 189 -18.63 -9.01 15.37
C ALA A 189 -19.89 -9.01 14.49
N ALA A 190 -19.80 -9.55 13.27
CA ALA A 190 -20.90 -9.59 12.32
C ALA A 190 -22.05 -10.48 12.83
N ARG A 191 -23.24 -9.88 13.06
CA ARG A 191 -24.48 -10.56 13.43
C ARG A 191 -25.67 -9.67 13.10
N PRO A 192 -26.86 -10.21 12.92
CA PRO A 192 -28.06 -9.39 12.77
C PRO A 192 -28.25 -8.42 13.95
N GLY A 193 -28.57 -7.16 13.66
CA GLY A 193 -28.72 -6.09 14.65
C GLY A 193 -27.43 -5.35 15.03
N VAL A 194 -26.26 -5.73 14.48
CA VAL A 194 -25.03 -4.97 14.70
C VAL A 194 -24.98 -3.74 13.80
N ASN A 195 -24.34 -2.67 14.27
CA ASN A 195 -24.05 -1.50 13.45
C ASN A 195 -22.70 -1.72 12.71
N GLU A 196 -22.59 -1.27 11.45
CA GLU A 196 -21.32 -1.31 10.70
C GLU A 196 -20.14 -0.69 11.47
N ARG A 197 -20.42 0.35 12.29
CA ARG A 197 -19.42 1.00 13.15
C ARG A 197 -18.85 0.05 14.21
N ASP A 198 -19.68 -0.85 14.75
CA ASP A 198 -19.22 -1.82 15.75
C ASP A 198 -18.32 -2.87 15.13
N VAL A 199 -18.60 -3.27 13.87
CA VAL A 199 -17.71 -4.15 13.09
C VAL A 199 -16.38 -3.45 12.81
N ALA A 200 -16.42 -2.20 12.36
CA ALA A 200 -15.19 -1.42 12.13
C ALA A 200 -14.37 -1.21 13.42
N ALA A 201 -15.04 -0.97 14.55
CA ALA A 201 -14.41 -0.84 15.87
C ALA A 201 -13.73 -2.15 16.29
N ALA A 202 -14.36 -3.31 16.05
CA ALA A 202 -13.78 -4.61 16.35
C ALA A 202 -12.54 -4.89 15.49
N VAL A 203 -12.58 -4.51 14.21
CA VAL A 203 -11.41 -4.59 13.30
C VAL A 203 -10.24 -3.77 13.85
N TYR A 204 -10.46 -2.50 14.19
CA TYR A 204 -9.42 -1.63 14.73
C TYR A 204 -8.88 -2.13 16.09
N ASP A 205 -9.76 -2.56 17.01
CA ASP A 205 -9.34 -3.12 18.30
C ASP A 205 -8.41 -4.33 18.10
N ALA A 206 -8.80 -5.25 17.21
CA ALA A 206 -7.99 -6.42 16.89
C ALA A 206 -6.64 -6.06 16.27
N MET A 207 -6.61 -5.13 15.31
CA MET A 207 -5.38 -4.64 14.67
C MET A 207 -4.42 -4.03 15.70
N ILE A 208 -4.91 -3.09 16.51
CA ILE A 208 -4.11 -2.36 17.49
C ILE A 208 -3.58 -3.31 18.57
N ARG A 209 -4.43 -4.20 19.12
CA ARG A 209 -4.01 -5.18 20.14
C ARG A 209 -3.05 -6.21 19.64
N ALA A 210 -3.07 -6.52 18.34
CA ALA A 210 -2.11 -7.40 17.70
C ALA A 210 -0.72 -6.75 17.51
N GLY A 211 -0.58 -5.44 17.78
CA GLY A 211 0.66 -4.68 17.60
C GLY A 211 0.74 -3.97 16.24
N GLY A 212 -0.37 -3.87 15.51
CA GLY A 212 -0.45 -3.16 14.25
C GLY A 212 -0.40 -1.64 14.39
N GLU A 213 0.11 -0.99 13.37
CA GLU A 213 0.13 0.45 13.20
C GLU A 213 -1.16 0.94 12.50
N TYR A 214 -1.35 2.26 12.42
CA TYR A 214 -2.48 2.83 11.67
C TYR A 214 -2.34 2.53 10.16
N PRO A 215 -3.42 2.11 9.48
CA PRO A 215 -3.35 1.76 8.06
C PRO A 215 -3.43 2.99 7.14
N GLY A 216 -2.98 2.83 5.90
CA GLY A 216 -3.12 3.82 4.84
C GLY A 216 -4.59 4.09 4.49
N PHE A 217 -5.38 3.04 4.23
CA PHE A 217 -6.84 3.14 4.20
C PHE A 217 -7.44 2.74 5.53
N VAL A 218 -8.54 3.37 5.89
CA VAL A 218 -9.43 2.87 6.94
C VAL A 218 -10.00 1.51 6.51
N PRO A 219 -10.35 0.59 7.44
CA PRO A 219 -11.10 -0.61 7.08
C PRO A 219 -12.37 -0.26 6.31
N LEU A 220 -12.60 -0.91 5.18
CA LEU A 220 -13.82 -0.72 4.39
C LEU A 220 -14.85 -1.75 4.87
N VAL A 221 -15.89 -1.28 5.55
CA VAL A 221 -17.03 -2.08 6.02
C VAL A 221 -18.27 -1.55 5.33
N ARG A 222 -18.89 -2.36 4.48
CA ARG A 222 -20.01 -1.93 3.62
C ARG A 222 -21.10 -2.97 3.59
N SER A 223 -22.36 -2.51 3.55
CA SER A 223 -23.52 -3.37 3.34
C SER A 223 -24.57 -2.67 2.45
N ARG A 224 -25.59 -3.40 2.05
CA ARG A 224 -26.75 -2.89 1.30
C ARG A 224 -26.36 -2.01 0.10
N GLU A 225 -26.93 -0.79 0.02
CA GLU A 225 -26.70 0.16 -1.08
C GLU A 225 -25.27 0.64 -1.22
N THR A 226 -24.43 0.48 -0.19
CA THR A 226 -23.00 0.82 -0.25
C THR A 226 -22.11 -0.34 -0.69
N LEU A 227 -22.66 -1.56 -0.78
CA LEU A 227 -21.87 -2.77 -1.06
C LEU A 227 -21.05 -2.67 -2.35
N LEU A 228 -21.65 -2.14 -3.42
CA LEU A 228 -21.00 -1.99 -4.73
C LEU A 228 -20.28 -0.64 -4.91
N GLN A 229 -20.29 0.23 -3.90
CA GLN A 229 -19.60 1.52 -3.99
C GLN A 229 -18.11 1.35 -3.65
N GLU A 230 -17.24 1.79 -4.54
CA GLU A 230 -15.80 1.76 -4.30
C GLU A 230 -15.36 2.85 -3.29
N HIS A 231 -14.35 2.57 -2.48
CA HIS A 231 -13.69 3.51 -1.56
C HIS A 231 -14.61 4.24 -0.56
N VAL A 232 -15.76 3.65 -0.22
CA VAL A 232 -16.60 4.07 0.90
C VAL A 232 -16.49 3.08 2.04
N THR A 233 -16.76 3.53 3.26
CA THR A 233 -16.67 2.70 4.45
C THR A 233 -17.90 2.88 5.35
N TRP A 234 -17.87 2.28 6.53
CA TRP A 234 -18.97 2.18 7.48
C TRP A 234 -19.83 3.45 7.59
N ARG A 235 -21.12 3.23 7.76
CA ARG A 235 -22.12 4.27 8.04
C ARG A 235 -22.83 3.98 9.36
N ASP A 236 -23.76 4.83 9.73
CA ASP A 236 -24.70 4.55 10.82
C ASP A 236 -25.80 3.62 10.31
N HIS A 237 -25.43 2.36 10.11
CA HIS A 237 -26.28 1.38 9.47
C HIS A 237 -26.31 0.10 10.31
N VAL A 238 -27.49 -0.32 10.70
CA VAL A 238 -27.72 -1.58 11.40
C VAL A 238 -28.01 -2.67 10.39
N VAL A 239 -27.13 -3.67 10.32
CA VAL A 239 -27.31 -4.81 9.41
C VAL A 239 -28.33 -5.80 9.94
N THR A 240 -29.07 -6.42 9.04
CA THR A 240 -30.18 -7.33 9.36
C THR A 240 -30.04 -8.65 8.63
N LEU A 241 -30.89 -9.62 8.97
CA LEU A 241 -30.98 -10.88 8.21
C LEU A 241 -31.24 -10.61 6.73
N GLY A 242 -30.51 -11.30 5.86
CA GLY A 242 -30.52 -11.12 4.41
C GLY A 242 -29.52 -10.11 3.87
N ASP A 243 -28.86 -9.34 4.75
CA ASP A 243 -27.76 -8.45 4.32
C ASP A 243 -26.44 -9.22 4.11
N ALA A 244 -25.62 -8.71 3.20
CA ALA A 244 -24.22 -9.08 3.07
C ALA A 244 -23.34 -7.92 3.54
N LEU A 245 -22.25 -8.26 4.23
CA LEU A 245 -21.20 -7.35 4.64
C LEU A 245 -19.94 -7.62 3.78
N PHE A 246 -19.44 -6.59 3.14
CA PHE A 246 -18.09 -6.57 2.59
C PHE A 246 -17.14 -5.97 3.62
N VAL A 247 -16.05 -6.66 3.90
CA VAL A 247 -14.99 -6.17 4.78
C VAL A 247 -13.66 -6.27 4.03
N GLU A 248 -12.98 -5.13 3.89
CA GLU A 248 -11.62 -5.04 3.36
C GLU A 248 -10.75 -4.24 4.33
N LEU A 249 -9.60 -4.76 4.66
CA LEU A 249 -8.70 -4.19 5.66
C LEU A 249 -7.25 -4.55 5.35
N ALA A 250 -6.31 -3.87 6.00
CA ALA A 250 -4.89 -4.22 5.96
C ALA A 250 -4.26 -4.09 7.34
N GLY A 251 -3.66 -5.15 7.85
CA GLY A 251 -2.70 -5.08 8.94
C GLY A 251 -1.46 -4.31 8.50
N VAL A 252 -0.79 -3.65 9.44
CA VAL A 252 0.38 -2.79 9.15
C VAL A 252 1.47 -3.02 10.18
N VAL A 253 2.68 -3.27 9.69
CA VAL A 253 3.90 -3.34 10.51
C VAL A 253 5.03 -2.63 9.78
N ALA A 254 5.71 -1.70 10.44
CA ALA A 254 6.74 -0.84 9.83
C ALA A 254 6.28 -0.23 8.49
N ARG A 255 5.04 0.28 8.46
CA ARG A 255 4.35 0.86 7.29
C ARG A 255 4.07 -0.12 6.15
N TYR A 256 4.46 -1.41 6.24
CA TYR A 256 4.12 -2.43 5.26
C TYR A 256 2.71 -2.95 5.49
N HIS A 257 1.92 -2.98 4.43
CA HIS A 257 0.51 -3.36 4.43
C HIS A 257 0.31 -4.75 3.83
N ALA A 258 -0.62 -5.50 4.39
CA ALA A 258 -1.06 -6.78 3.84
C ALA A 258 -2.59 -6.80 3.69
N PRO A 259 -3.15 -6.21 2.62
CA PRO A 259 -4.59 -6.13 2.43
C PRO A 259 -5.25 -7.48 2.21
N THR A 260 -6.50 -7.61 2.70
CA THR A 260 -7.39 -8.76 2.47
C THR A 260 -8.84 -8.33 2.50
N SER A 261 -9.72 -9.02 1.76
CA SER A 261 -11.16 -8.78 1.81
C SER A 261 -11.98 -10.06 1.87
N ARG A 262 -13.14 -9.99 2.55
CA ARG A 262 -14.10 -11.10 2.67
C ARG A 262 -15.54 -10.60 2.62
N MET A 263 -16.42 -11.51 2.18
CA MET A 263 -17.87 -11.33 2.25
C MET A 263 -18.45 -12.15 3.39
N ILE A 264 -19.35 -11.54 4.17
CA ILE A 264 -20.06 -12.16 5.29
C ILE A 264 -21.55 -12.02 5.03
N TYR A 265 -22.29 -13.12 5.00
CA TYR A 265 -23.75 -13.14 4.79
C TYR A 265 -24.45 -13.34 6.12
N LEU A 266 -25.48 -12.55 6.39
CA LEU A 266 -26.29 -12.62 7.60
C LEU A 266 -27.59 -13.37 7.32
N GLY A 267 -27.68 -14.60 7.77
CA GLY A 267 -28.71 -15.54 7.38
C GLY A 267 -28.35 -16.30 6.09
N ASP A 268 -29.35 -16.70 5.34
CA ASP A 268 -29.11 -17.46 4.11
C ASP A 268 -28.40 -16.61 3.06
N ALA A 269 -27.34 -17.15 2.47
CA ALA A 269 -26.67 -16.51 1.33
C ALA A 269 -27.60 -16.53 0.08
N PRO A 270 -27.56 -15.49 -0.76
CA PRO A 270 -28.34 -15.47 -2.00
C PRO A 270 -28.08 -16.68 -2.90
N ALA A 271 -29.07 -17.07 -3.68
CA ALA A 271 -28.88 -18.15 -4.67
C ALA A 271 -27.75 -17.81 -5.64
N GLY A 272 -26.89 -18.78 -5.94
CA GLY A 272 -25.72 -18.61 -6.80
C GLY A 272 -24.45 -18.13 -6.08
N THR A 273 -24.48 -17.90 -4.75
CA THR A 273 -23.29 -17.50 -3.96
C THR A 273 -22.17 -18.54 -4.07
N ASP A 274 -22.48 -19.83 -3.95
CA ASP A 274 -21.46 -20.90 -4.05
C ASP A 274 -20.78 -20.92 -5.42
N LEU A 275 -21.55 -20.71 -6.50
CA LEU A 275 -20.98 -20.64 -7.84
C LEU A 275 -20.08 -19.41 -8.00
N ALA A 276 -20.53 -18.23 -7.55
CA ALA A 276 -19.74 -17.01 -7.59
C ALA A 276 -18.46 -17.13 -6.74
N ALA A 277 -18.57 -17.78 -5.57
CA ALA A 277 -17.43 -18.04 -4.69
C ALA A 277 -16.41 -18.99 -5.34
N ASN A 278 -16.87 -20.07 -5.97
CA ASN A 278 -15.98 -20.99 -6.68
C ASN A 278 -15.24 -20.27 -7.82
N ILE A 279 -15.94 -19.49 -8.65
CA ILE A 279 -15.33 -18.70 -9.73
C ILE A 279 -14.30 -17.72 -9.17
N ALA A 280 -14.63 -17.03 -8.07
CA ALA A 280 -13.71 -16.07 -7.43
C ALA A 280 -12.46 -16.78 -6.85
N CYS A 281 -12.64 -17.92 -6.18
CA CYS A 281 -11.54 -18.71 -5.62
C CYS A 281 -10.63 -19.29 -6.72
N ASP A 282 -11.21 -19.86 -7.76
CA ASP A 282 -10.47 -20.40 -8.90
C ASP A 282 -9.72 -19.29 -9.64
N GLY A 283 -10.33 -18.11 -9.78
CA GLY A 283 -9.69 -16.93 -10.35
C GLY A 283 -8.49 -16.46 -9.51
N LEU A 284 -8.61 -16.41 -8.20
CA LEU A 284 -7.50 -16.04 -7.28
C LEU A 284 -6.37 -17.09 -7.38
N GLU A 285 -6.71 -18.36 -7.44
CA GLU A 285 -5.73 -19.45 -7.59
C GLU A 285 -5.01 -19.38 -8.95
N ALA A 286 -5.73 -19.02 -10.02
CA ALA A 286 -5.12 -18.81 -11.34
C ALA A 286 -4.09 -17.65 -11.30
N VAL A 287 -4.41 -16.55 -10.62
CA VAL A 287 -3.44 -15.45 -10.40
C VAL A 287 -2.24 -15.95 -9.62
N ARG A 288 -2.45 -16.66 -8.51
CA ARG A 288 -1.36 -17.21 -7.69
C ARG A 288 -0.43 -18.10 -8.50
N LEU A 289 -0.96 -18.98 -9.33
CA LEU A 289 -0.19 -19.88 -10.19
C LEU A 289 0.56 -19.15 -11.30
N ALA A 290 -0.02 -18.06 -11.84
CA ALA A 290 0.58 -17.25 -12.88
C ALA A 290 1.64 -16.26 -12.36
N LEU A 291 1.62 -15.91 -11.07
CA LEU A 291 2.62 -15.02 -10.44
C LEU A 291 3.97 -15.74 -10.31
N ARG A 292 4.68 -15.88 -11.42
CA ARG A 292 5.99 -16.51 -11.49
C ARG A 292 7.02 -15.55 -12.10
N PRO A 293 8.27 -15.55 -11.62
CA PRO A 293 9.32 -14.76 -12.25
C PRO A 293 9.43 -15.02 -13.76
N GLY A 294 9.50 -13.93 -14.53
CA GLY A 294 9.59 -13.97 -16.01
C GLY A 294 8.24 -13.94 -16.74
N THR A 295 7.09 -14.04 -16.05
CA THR A 295 5.79 -13.74 -16.64
C THR A 295 5.53 -12.22 -16.63
N THR A 296 4.57 -11.76 -17.43
CA THR A 296 4.11 -10.37 -17.40
C THR A 296 2.83 -10.19 -16.58
N ALA A 297 2.58 -9.00 -16.05
CA ALA A 297 1.34 -8.69 -15.37
C ALA A 297 0.12 -8.84 -16.29
N GLY A 298 0.30 -8.64 -17.61
CA GLY A 298 -0.73 -8.90 -18.63
C GLY A 298 -1.10 -10.37 -18.75
N GLU A 299 -0.10 -11.27 -18.71
CA GLU A 299 -0.33 -12.72 -18.71
C GLU A 299 -1.01 -13.20 -17.44
N VAL A 300 -0.63 -12.64 -16.29
CA VAL A 300 -1.30 -12.90 -15.00
C VAL A 300 -2.77 -12.48 -15.04
N TYR A 301 -3.05 -11.28 -15.58
CA TYR A 301 -4.44 -10.83 -15.78
C TYR A 301 -5.22 -11.75 -16.71
N ALA A 302 -4.60 -12.19 -17.82
CA ALA A 302 -5.24 -13.09 -18.79
C ALA A 302 -5.58 -14.45 -18.17
N ALA A 303 -4.74 -14.99 -17.28
CA ALA A 303 -5.02 -16.23 -16.56
C ALA A 303 -6.25 -16.09 -15.66
N TRP A 304 -6.37 -15.00 -14.89
CA TRP A 304 -7.55 -14.68 -14.10
C TRP A 304 -8.80 -14.54 -14.96
N GLN A 305 -8.72 -13.75 -16.05
CA GLN A 305 -9.85 -13.45 -16.91
C GLN A 305 -10.39 -14.72 -17.60
N HIS A 306 -9.50 -15.62 -18.01
CA HIS A 306 -9.90 -16.90 -18.64
C HIS A 306 -10.76 -17.73 -17.69
N VAL A 307 -10.34 -17.90 -16.44
CA VAL A 307 -11.09 -18.65 -15.43
C VAL A 307 -12.45 -18.00 -15.15
N VAL A 308 -12.50 -16.69 -15.07
CA VAL A 308 -13.75 -15.95 -14.84
C VAL A 308 -14.70 -16.06 -16.04
N ASP A 309 -14.19 -15.94 -17.27
CA ASP A 309 -15.00 -16.10 -18.48
C ASP A 309 -15.59 -17.49 -18.58
N ASP A 310 -14.81 -18.54 -18.32
CA ASP A 310 -15.25 -19.93 -18.32
C ASP A 310 -16.30 -20.19 -17.23
N GLY A 311 -16.05 -19.71 -16.02
CA GLY A 311 -16.95 -19.89 -14.88
C GLY A 311 -18.29 -19.17 -15.05
N LEU A 312 -18.30 -17.98 -15.66
CA LEU A 312 -19.52 -17.24 -15.99
C LEU A 312 -20.22 -17.73 -17.26
N GLY A 313 -19.56 -18.50 -18.10
CA GLY A 313 -20.08 -18.94 -19.41
C GLY A 313 -20.18 -17.81 -20.44
N HIS A 314 -19.53 -16.69 -20.22
CA HIS A 314 -19.48 -15.55 -21.14
C HIS A 314 -18.27 -14.65 -20.87
N SER A 315 -17.87 -13.86 -21.87
CA SER A 315 -16.68 -12.99 -21.86
C SER A 315 -17.02 -11.49 -21.74
N HIS A 316 -18.10 -11.13 -21.07
CA HIS A 316 -18.52 -9.73 -20.95
C HIS A 316 -18.02 -9.06 -19.65
N TYR A 317 -17.70 -9.86 -18.61
CA TYR A 317 -17.22 -9.34 -17.35
C TYR A 317 -15.76 -8.92 -17.45
N ARG A 318 -15.46 -7.68 -17.09
CA ARG A 318 -14.10 -7.14 -17.10
C ARG A 318 -13.86 -6.28 -15.86
N ARG A 319 -12.71 -6.49 -15.26
CA ARG A 319 -12.19 -5.60 -14.22
C ARG A 319 -10.97 -4.87 -14.75
N HIS A 320 -10.71 -3.67 -14.24
CA HIS A 320 -9.54 -2.87 -14.65
C HIS A 320 -8.20 -3.50 -14.23
N HIS A 321 -8.20 -4.35 -13.22
CA HIS A 321 -7.08 -5.21 -12.80
C HIS A 321 -7.59 -6.38 -11.93
N CYS A 322 -6.80 -7.44 -11.77
CA CYS A 322 -7.03 -8.52 -10.82
C CYS A 322 -6.08 -8.45 -9.61
N GLY A 323 -5.42 -7.33 -9.40
CA GLY A 323 -4.52 -7.07 -8.28
C GLY A 323 -3.61 -5.89 -8.57
N TYR A 324 -2.92 -5.44 -7.53
CA TYR A 324 -1.94 -4.35 -7.63
C TYR A 324 -0.84 -4.55 -6.58
N MET A 325 0.32 -3.94 -6.86
CA MET A 325 1.47 -4.00 -5.98
C MET A 325 1.19 -3.28 -4.67
N THR A 326 1.62 -3.88 -3.54
CA THR A 326 1.51 -3.31 -2.20
C THR A 326 2.85 -3.30 -1.47
N GLY A 327 2.93 -2.58 -0.36
CA GLY A 327 4.12 -2.44 0.45
C GLY A 327 3.97 -1.33 1.47
N ILE A 328 4.90 -0.35 1.44
CA ILE A 328 4.83 0.84 2.27
C ILE A 328 3.63 1.68 1.84
N GLY A 329 2.82 2.09 2.80
CA GLY A 329 1.70 3.00 2.58
C GLY A 329 1.51 3.98 3.72
N PHE A 330 1.05 5.18 3.38
CA PHE A 330 0.63 6.23 4.28
C PHE A 330 -0.78 6.69 3.92
N PRO A 331 -1.56 7.23 4.86
CA PRO A 331 -2.84 7.82 4.49
C PRO A 331 -2.69 8.84 3.34
N PRO A 332 -3.58 8.81 2.36
CA PRO A 332 -4.87 8.11 2.36
C PRO A 332 -4.87 6.72 1.71
N SER A 333 -3.73 6.08 1.45
CA SER A 333 -3.71 4.82 0.69
C SER A 333 -2.65 3.83 1.19
N TRP A 334 -2.92 2.52 1.06
CA TRP A 334 -1.92 1.46 1.20
C TRP A 334 -1.26 1.03 -0.11
N VAL A 335 -1.64 1.65 -1.23
CA VAL A 335 -1.05 1.32 -2.55
C VAL A 335 0.40 1.77 -2.64
N GLY A 336 0.75 2.83 -1.93
CA GLY A 336 2.12 3.34 -1.85
C GLY A 336 2.57 4.07 -3.12
N GLY A 337 2.49 5.40 -3.10
CA GLY A 337 2.84 6.24 -4.22
C GLY A 337 1.64 6.77 -4.99
N SER A 338 1.89 7.55 -6.04
CA SER A 338 0.86 8.28 -6.79
C SER A 338 0.25 7.47 -7.94
N SER A 339 0.73 6.26 -8.20
CA SER A 339 0.22 5.40 -9.27
C SER A 339 0.02 3.96 -8.79
N VAL A 340 -1.05 3.33 -9.30
CA VAL A 340 -1.35 1.92 -9.04
C VAL A 340 -0.62 1.05 -10.06
N VAL A 341 0.37 0.29 -9.60
CA VAL A 341 1.06 -0.71 -10.42
C VAL A 341 0.23 -2.00 -10.40
N GLY A 342 -0.62 -2.17 -11.41
CA GLY A 342 -1.65 -3.21 -11.43
C GLY A 342 -1.35 -4.38 -12.34
N LEU A 343 -1.89 -5.55 -11.94
CA LEU A 343 -2.04 -6.74 -12.78
C LEU A 343 -3.22 -6.51 -13.73
N ARG A 344 -2.95 -5.89 -14.88
CA ARG A 344 -3.97 -5.42 -15.81
C ARG A 344 -3.72 -5.91 -17.23
N GLN A 345 -4.76 -5.93 -18.04
CA GLN A 345 -4.69 -6.34 -19.42
C GLN A 345 -3.59 -5.58 -20.20
N GLY A 346 -2.74 -6.30 -20.89
CA GLY A 346 -1.69 -5.73 -21.74
C GLY A 346 -0.54 -5.03 -21.00
N SER A 347 -0.39 -5.24 -19.70
CA SER A 347 0.74 -4.69 -18.93
C SER A 347 2.01 -5.48 -19.20
N ASP A 348 3.09 -4.78 -19.58
CA ASP A 348 4.42 -5.35 -19.83
C ASP A 348 5.26 -5.47 -18.56
N LEU A 349 4.70 -5.14 -17.38
CA LEU A 349 5.41 -5.28 -16.11
C LEU A 349 5.88 -6.73 -15.93
N GLU A 350 7.18 -6.95 -15.89
CA GLU A 350 7.77 -8.25 -15.62
C GLU A 350 7.60 -8.63 -14.14
N ILE A 351 7.04 -9.81 -13.88
CA ILE A 351 6.90 -10.36 -12.54
C ILE A 351 8.27 -10.90 -12.07
N ARG A 352 8.70 -10.45 -10.89
CA ARG A 352 9.98 -10.83 -10.29
C ARG A 352 9.79 -11.31 -8.86
N ALA A 353 10.65 -12.23 -8.41
CA ALA A 353 10.68 -12.67 -7.02
C ALA A 353 10.93 -11.48 -6.07
N GLY A 354 10.22 -11.43 -4.95
CA GLY A 354 10.24 -10.31 -4.00
C GLY A 354 9.15 -9.27 -4.22
N MET A 355 8.41 -9.31 -5.34
CA MET A 355 7.21 -8.49 -5.51
C MET A 355 6.09 -8.98 -4.59
N VAL A 356 5.28 -8.04 -4.10
CA VAL A 356 4.10 -8.34 -3.27
C VAL A 356 2.89 -7.66 -3.88
N PHE A 357 1.81 -8.43 -4.05
CA PHE A 357 0.55 -7.96 -4.64
C PHE A 357 -0.62 -8.15 -3.70
N HIS A 358 -1.54 -7.20 -3.68
CA HIS A 358 -2.91 -7.42 -3.25
C HIS A 358 -3.68 -7.98 -4.44
N VAL A 359 -3.98 -9.27 -4.40
CA VAL A 359 -4.68 -9.98 -5.48
C VAL A 359 -6.17 -9.96 -5.19
N LEU A 360 -6.96 -9.54 -6.17
CA LEU A 360 -8.42 -9.37 -6.06
C LEU A 360 -9.11 -10.28 -7.08
N SER A 361 -10.02 -11.13 -6.59
CA SER A 361 -10.90 -11.89 -7.45
C SER A 361 -12.36 -11.60 -7.06
N TRP A 362 -12.96 -10.69 -7.78
CA TRP A 362 -14.26 -10.11 -7.49
C TRP A 362 -15.24 -10.45 -8.61
N ILE A 363 -16.38 -11.02 -8.25
CA ILE A 363 -17.51 -11.30 -9.15
C ILE A 363 -18.67 -10.44 -8.68
N LEU A 364 -18.93 -9.33 -9.36
CA LEU A 364 -19.92 -8.32 -8.99
C LEU A 364 -20.84 -7.98 -10.16
N GLY A 365 -22.12 -7.73 -9.86
CA GLY A 365 -23.11 -7.23 -10.84
C GLY A 365 -23.41 -8.21 -11.97
N GLN A 366 -23.19 -9.50 -11.75
CA GLN A 366 -23.54 -10.56 -12.69
C GLN A 366 -24.93 -11.15 -12.33
N GLN A 367 -25.47 -12.05 -13.13
CA GLN A 367 -26.74 -12.73 -12.81
C GLN A 367 -26.59 -13.76 -11.69
N LEU A 368 -25.46 -13.74 -10.99
CA LEU A 368 -25.15 -14.51 -9.78
C LEU A 368 -25.14 -13.57 -8.57
N ALA A 369 -25.06 -14.15 -7.37
CA ALA A 369 -24.76 -13.36 -6.17
C ALA A 369 -23.38 -12.69 -6.29
N ASP A 370 -23.26 -11.48 -5.74
CA ASP A 370 -21.97 -10.81 -5.64
C ASP A 370 -21.05 -11.57 -4.68
N TYR A 371 -19.83 -11.83 -5.10
CA TYR A 371 -18.81 -12.45 -4.25
C TYR A 371 -17.45 -11.79 -4.44
N VAL A 372 -16.79 -11.49 -3.32
CA VAL A 372 -15.53 -10.75 -3.31
C VAL A 372 -14.56 -11.40 -2.35
N ILE A 373 -13.39 -11.73 -2.84
CA ILE A 373 -12.23 -12.11 -2.04
C ILE A 373 -10.99 -11.39 -2.52
N SER A 374 -10.08 -11.13 -1.60
CA SER A 374 -8.73 -10.72 -1.92
C SER A 374 -7.74 -11.19 -0.87
N ASP A 375 -6.49 -11.34 -1.29
CA ASP A 375 -5.39 -11.75 -0.42
C ASP A 375 -4.09 -11.06 -0.80
N THR A 376 -3.18 -10.95 0.16
CA THR A 376 -1.80 -10.53 -0.08
C THR A 376 -0.96 -11.73 -0.54
N VAL A 377 -0.29 -11.57 -1.68
CA VAL A 377 0.51 -12.62 -2.32
C VAL A 377 1.94 -12.14 -2.53
N LEU A 378 2.91 -12.90 -2.04
CA LEU A 378 4.34 -12.72 -2.29
C LEU A 378 4.75 -13.56 -3.51
N VAL A 379 5.46 -12.95 -4.45
CA VAL A 379 6.11 -13.69 -5.53
C VAL A 379 7.43 -14.28 -5.01
N THR A 380 7.52 -15.61 -5.00
CA THR A 380 8.74 -16.36 -4.68
C THR A 380 9.40 -16.85 -5.95
N THR A 381 10.56 -17.49 -5.86
CA THR A 381 11.20 -18.17 -6.99
C THR A 381 10.34 -19.30 -7.58
N ASP A 382 9.46 -19.89 -6.77
CA ASP A 382 8.63 -21.05 -7.13
C ASP A 382 7.19 -20.65 -7.57
N GLY A 383 6.83 -19.37 -7.42
CA GLY A 383 5.51 -18.84 -7.75
C GLY A 383 4.89 -18.00 -6.63
N GLY A 384 3.60 -17.70 -6.75
CA GLY A 384 2.90 -16.89 -5.77
C GLY A 384 2.65 -17.66 -4.47
N GLU A 385 3.02 -17.06 -3.34
CA GLU A 385 2.74 -17.52 -1.97
C GLU A 385 1.68 -16.61 -1.35
N ILE A 386 0.52 -17.16 -0.99
CA ILE A 386 -0.52 -16.40 -0.30
C ILE A 386 -0.13 -16.24 1.16
N LEU A 387 -0.09 -15.00 1.66
CA LEU A 387 0.34 -14.67 3.02
C LEU A 387 -0.82 -14.57 4.02
N THR A 388 -2.03 -14.19 3.56
CA THR A 388 -3.24 -14.13 4.39
C THR A 388 -3.97 -15.48 4.36
N THR A 389 -4.43 -15.94 5.51
CA THR A 389 -4.94 -17.31 5.71
C THR A 389 -6.43 -17.41 6.03
N THR A 390 -7.13 -16.27 6.16
CA THR A 390 -8.58 -16.22 6.41
C THR A 390 -9.33 -17.01 5.34
N ASP A 391 -10.30 -17.83 5.76
CA ASP A 391 -11.10 -18.68 4.86
C ASP A 391 -11.72 -17.87 3.72
N ARG A 392 -11.74 -18.46 2.52
CA ARG A 392 -12.24 -17.87 1.27
C ARG A 392 -13.62 -18.39 0.89
N THR A 393 -14.15 -19.37 1.62
CA THR A 393 -15.52 -19.86 1.41
C THR A 393 -16.54 -18.85 1.94
N PRO A 394 -17.81 -18.88 1.45
CA PRO A 394 -18.84 -17.98 1.95
C PRO A 394 -19.02 -18.09 3.47
N ILE A 395 -18.86 -16.96 4.16
CA ILE A 395 -19.01 -16.88 5.61
C ILE A 395 -20.48 -16.59 5.93
N ILE A 396 -21.15 -17.55 6.53
CA ILE A 396 -22.58 -17.46 6.89
C ILE A 396 -22.70 -17.26 8.39
N LYS A 397 -23.50 -16.27 8.80
CA LYS A 397 -23.79 -15.92 10.21
C LYS A 397 -25.31 -15.92 10.45
N HIS A 398 -25.76 -16.72 11.40
CA HIS A 398 -27.18 -16.84 11.80
C HIS A 398 -27.47 -16.11 13.10
#